data_7eb99291b3714f65b92d0e4e494499eb
#
_entry.id   7eb99291b3714f65b92d0e4e494499eb
#
_cell.length_a   1.000
_cell.length_b   1.000
_cell.length_c   1.000
_cell.angle_alpha   90.00
_cell.angle_beta   90.00
_cell.angle_gamma   90.00
#
_symmetry.space_group_name_H-M   'P 1'
#
loop_
_entity.id
_entity.type
_entity.pdbx_description
1 polymer ?
#
loop_
_entity_poly.entity_id
_entity_poly.type
_entity_poly.pdbx_seq_one_letter_code
_entity_poly.pdbx_strand_id
1 'polypeptide(L)'
;AGSVWYNEYRKYDNVSDMVAPSPSSLWVFVDEHPDRINDGWNIMNPRNDSTWVDFPANYHNGACGYAFADGHAEIKKWTDPVPKSEPVRKMQRNNIPNRGSRKGNNDYLWVVERSTSRR
;
A
#
# COMPACT_ATOMS: atom_id res chain seq x y z
N ALA A 1 -5.60 1.85 10.25
CA ALA A 1 -4.27 2.34 9.88
C ALA A 1 -3.28 2.12 11.01
N GLY A 2 -2.11 1.71 10.67
CA GLY A 2 -1.07 1.34 11.61
C GLY A 2 -1.00 -0.15 11.87
N SER A 3 0.06 -0.59 12.49
CA SER A 3 0.36 -1.99 12.66
C SER A 3 0.95 -2.29 14.03
N VAL A 4 0.57 -3.43 14.58
CA VAL A 4 1.19 -3.99 15.77
C VAL A 4 2.59 -4.53 15.51
N TRP A 5 2.96 -4.77 14.24
CA TRP A 5 4.25 -5.32 13.85
C TRP A 5 5.36 -4.27 13.70
N TYR A 6 5.00 -2.99 13.63
CA TYR A 6 5.94 -1.89 13.41
C TYR A 6 5.78 -0.83 14.49
N ASN A 7 6.18 -1.16 15.70
CA ASN A 7 5.94 -0.34 16.90
C ASN A 7 6.60 1.04 16.85
N GLU A 8 7.64 1.21 16.03
CA GLU A 8 8.31 2.50 15.83
C GLU A 8 7.51 3.48 14.97
N TYR A 9 6.40 3.00 14.39
CA TYR A 9 5.52 3.80 13.54
C TYR A 9 4.20 4.09 14.23
N ARG A 10 3.54 5.16 13.80
CA ARG A 10 2.28 5.62 14.39
C ARG A 10 1.15 4.64 14.07
N LYS A 11 0.29 4.46 15.05
CA LYS A 11 -1.00 3.82 14.92
C LYS A 11 -2.08 4.88 15.09
N TYR A 12 -3.13 4.81 14.29
CA TYR A 12 -4.22 5.79 14.27
C TYR A 12 -5.50 5.10 14.71
N ASP A 13 -5.94 5.36 15.91
CA ASP A 13 -7.18 4.81 16.46
C ASP A 13 -8.35 5.79 16.33
N ASN A 14 -8.04 7.09 16.30
CA ASN A 14 -9.01 8.16 16.17
C ASN A 14 -8.57 9.18 15.10
N VAL A 15 -9.52 9.96 14.60
CA VAL A 15 -9.22 11.02 13.62
C VAL A 15 -8.23 12.04 14.18
N SER A 16 -8.31 12.34 15.48
CA SER A 16 -7.38 13.26 16.15
C SER A 16 -5.93 12.78 16.16
N ASP A 17 -5.69 11.49 15.97
CA ASP A 17 -4.35 10.92 15.90
C ASP A 17 -3.70 11.16 14.52
N MET A 18 -4.49 11.50 13.52
CA MET A 18 -4.06 11.64 12.12
C MET A 18 -3.41 12.98 11.85
N VAL A 19 -2.24 13.18 12.44
CA VAL A 19 -1.50 14.45 12.33
C VAL A 19 -0.41 14.35 11.27
N ALA A 20 0.25 13.19 11.17
CA ALA A 20 1.33 12.93 10.22
C ALA A 20 1.30 11.46 9.77
N PRO A 21 0.84 11.13 8.58
CA PRO A 21 0.19 12.04 7.62
C PRO A 21 -1.17 12.55 8.08
N SER A 22 -1.59 13.67 7.51
CA SER A 22 -2.91 14.23 7.74
C SER A 22 -4.01 13.35 7.12
N PRO A 23 -5.29 13.50 7.50
CA PRO A 23 -6.37 12.66 6.93
C PRO A 23 -6.43 12.67 5.40
N SER A 24 -6.13 13.79 4.75
CA SER A 24 -6.12 13.90 3.29
C SER A 24 -4.95 13.16 2.62
N SER A 25 -3.96 12.77 3.39
CA SER A 25 -2.76 12.08 2.91
C SER A 25 -2.60 10.68 3.48
N LEU A 26 -3.55 10.21 4.30
CA LEU A 26 -3.51 8.90 4.92
C LEU A 26 -4.52 7.98 4.23
N TRP A 27 -4.05 7.00 3.47
CA TRP A 27 -4.95 6.03 2.85
C TRP A 27 -5.46 5.01 3.88
N VAL A 28 -6.71 4.60 3.71
CA VAL A 28 -7.38 3.64 4.60
C VAL A 28 -7.90 2.41 3.87
N PHE A 29 -8.19 2.54 2.58
CA PHE A 29 -8.60 1.43 1.72
C PHE A 29 -7.81 1.45 0.43
N VAL A 30 -7.55 0.25 -0.09
CA VAL A 30 -6.80 0.04 -1.33
C VAL A 30 -7.35 -1.16 -2.06
N ASP A 31 -7.35 -1.11 -3.39
CA ASP A 31 -7.60 -2.29 -4.22
C ASP A 31 -6.38 -3.20 -4.19
N GLU A 32 -6.56 -4.43 -3.77
CA GLU A 32 -5.48 -5.41 -3.74
C GLU A 32 -5.41 -6.22 -5.04
N HIS A 33 -4.19 -6.60 -5.42
CA HIS A 33 -3.98 -7.45 -6.58
C HIS A 33 -4.71 -8.79 -6.39
N PRO A 34 -5.49 -9.26 -7.38
CA PRO A 34 -6.35 -10.43 -7.18
C PRO A 34 -5.59 -11.71 -6.84
N ASP A 35 -4.35 -11.85 -7.28
CA ASP A 35 -3.53 -13.02 -6.98
C ASP A 35 -2.81 -12.91 -5.62
N ARG A 36 -3.06 -11.86 -4.87
CA ARG A 36 -2.44 -11.63 -3.56
C ARG A 36 -3.45 -11.54 -2.42
N ILE A 37 -4.72 -11.53 -2.72
CA ILE A 37 -5.76 -11.47 -1.70
C ILE A 37 -5.76 -12.75 -0.87
N ASN A 38 -5.42 -12.64 0.41
CA ASN A 38 -5.40 -13.76 1.36
C ASN A 38 -6.28 -13.51 2.59
N ASP A 39 -6.58 -12.27 2.89
CA ASP A 39 -7.43 -11.85 4.01
C ASP A 39 -7.95 -10.43 3.78
N GLY A 40 -8.53 -9.82 4.80
CA GLY A 40 -9.05 -8.45 4.73
C GLY A 40 -8.03 -7.36 5.06
N TRP A 41 -6.75 -7.69 5.15
CA TRP A 41 -5.68 -6.77 5.52
C TRP A 41 -4.76 -6.52 4.34
N ASN A 42 -4.34 -5.27 4.17
CA ASN A 42 -3.26 -4.93 3.25
C ASN A 42 -2.07 -4.42 4.06
N ILE A 43 -0.96 -5.14 3.99
CA ILE A 43 0.23 -4.86 4.78
C ILE A 43 1.26 -4.16 3.91
N MET A 44 1.71 -3.00 4.37
CA MET A 44 2.87 -2.30 3.83
C MET A 44 3.99 -2.26 4.86
N ASN A 45 5.20 -2.59 4.43
CA ASN A 45 6.38 -2.44 5.27
C ASN A 45 6.85 -0.99 5.24
N PRO A 46 6.73 -0.25 6.34
CA PRO A 46 7.08 1.18 6.34
C PRO A 46 8.59 1.44 6.48
N ARG A 47 9.40 0.41 6.67
CA ARG A 47 10.85 0.54 6.90
C ARG A 47 11.66 0.85 5.67
N ASN A 48 11.01 1.04 4.54
CA ASN A 48 11.65 1.41 3.29
C ASN A 48 12.73 0.42 2.83
N ASP A 49 12.49 -0.87 3.04
CA ASP A 49 13.33 -1.92 2.47
C ASP A 49 12.89 -2.30 1.05
N SER A 50 11.88 -1.60 0.55
CA SER A 50 11.34 -1.73 -0.80
C SER A 50 10.76 -3.11 -1.10
N THR A 51 10.31 -3.84 -0.09
CA THR A 51 9.70 -5.15 -0.26
C THR A 51 8.18 -5.05 -0.15
N TRP A 52 7.50 -5.32 -1.25
CA TRP A 52 6.04 -5.41 -1.29
C TRP A 52 5.58 -6.68 -0.57
N VAL A 53 4.95 -6.52 0.58
CA VAL A 53 4.38 -7.64 1.35
C VAL A 53 3.03 -8.03 0.74
N ASP A 54 2.06 -7.14 0.76
CA ASP A 54 0.84 -7.26 -0.01
C ASP A 54 0.95 -6.43 -1.27
N PHE A 55 0.25 -6.85 -2.30
CA PHE A 55 0.40 -6.27 -3.62
C PHE A 55 -0.81 -5.41 -3.98
N PRO A 56 -0.61 -4.15 -4.35
CA PRO A 56 -1.71 -3.33 -4.83
C PRO A 56 -2.18 -3.79 -6.21
N ALA A 57 -3.41 -3.49 -6.53
CA ALA A 57 -3.96 -3.74 -7.85
C ALA A 57 -3.18 -2.97 -8.94
N ASN A 58 -3.18 -3.52 -10.14
CA ASN A 58 -2.55 -2.88 -11.29
C ASN A 58 -3.40 -3.06 -12.57
N TYR A 59 -4.59 -3.59 -12.44
CA TYR A 59 -5.44 -3.96 -13.57
C TYR A 59 -6.33 -2.82 -14.07
N HIS A 60 -6.25 -1.64 -13.44
CA HIS A 60 -6.90 -0.43 -13.93
C HIS A 60 -5.93 0.37 -14.80
N ASN A 61 -5.54 -0.21 -15.93
CA ASN A 61 -4.57 0.39 -16.86
C ASN A 61 -3.23 0.74 -16.16
N GLY A 62 -2.71 -0.19 -15.37
CA GLY A 62 -1.47 0.00 -14.60
C GLY A 62 -1.64 0.92 -13.41
N ALA A 63 -2.82 0.98 -12.82
CA ALA A 63 -3.16 1.86 -11.72
C ALA A 63 -3.94 1.15 -10.62
N CYS A 64 -4.05 1.80 -9.49
CA CYS A 64 -4.77 1.31 -8.31
C CYS A 64 -5.58 2.42 -7.66
N GLY A 65 -6.75 2.09 -7.14
CA GLY A 65 -7.59 3.01 -6.37
C GLY A 65 -7.21 3.03 -4.90
N TYR A 66 -7.10 4.22 -4.34
CA TYR A 66 -6.89 4.46 -2.92
C TYR A 66 -7.99 5.36 -2.36
N ALA A 67 -8.55 5.00 -1.23
CA ALA A 67 -9.46 5.87 -0.47
C ALA A 67 -8.73 6.40 0.78
N PHE A 68 -8.91 7.67 1.05
CA PHE A 68 -8.20 8.38 2.12
C PHE A 68 -9.11 8.65 3.32
N ALA A 69 -8.48 8.95 4.46
CA ALA A 69 -9.19 9.12 5.73
C ALA A 69 -10.15 10.31 5.75
N ASP A 70 -9.97 11.31 4.89
CA ASP A 70 -10.90 12.44 4.73
C ASP A 70 -12.10 12.14 3.81
N GLY A 71 -12.18 10.92 3.26
CA GLY A 71 -13.27 10.49 2.40
C GLY A 71 -13.04 10.66 0.90
N HIS A 72 -11.94 11.29 0.46
CA HIS A 72 -11.65 11.37 -0.97
C HIS A 72 -10.97 10.10 -1.48
N ALA A 73 -10.98 9.92 -2.80
CA ALA A 73 -10.30 8.81 -3.48
C ALA A 73 -9.37 9.35 -4.56
N GLU A 74 -8.29 8.60 -4.81
CA GLU A 74 -7.34 8.89 -5.87
C GLU A 74 -7.03 7.63 -6.65
N ILE A 75 -6.70 7.80 -7.93
CA ILE A 75 -6.16 6.74 -8.78
C ILE A 75 -4.66 6.95 -8.86
N LYS A 76 -3.91 6.00 -8.31
CA LYS A 76 -2.43 6.02 -8.37
C LYS A 76 -1.97 5.20 -9.57
N LYS A 77 -1.39 5.87 -10.55
CA LYS A 77 -0.70 5.20 -11.66
C LYS A 77 0.67 4.72 -11.22
N TRP A 78 0.95 3.46 -11.49
CA TRP A 78 2.26 2.89 -11.18
C TRP A 78 3.27 3.31 -12.23
N THR A 79 4.43 3.73 -11.78
CA THR A 79 5.56 4.13 -12.63
C THR A 79 6.72 3.15 -12.55
N ASP A 80 6.86 2.46 -11.42
CA ASP A 80 7.92 1.48 -11.22
C ASP A 80 7.55 0.12 -11.82
N PRO A 81 8.52 -0.64 -12.34
CA PRO A 81 8.24 -1.90 -13.05
C PRO A 81 7.53 -2.95 -12.20
N VAL A 82 7.85 -3.06 -10.93
CA VAL A 82 7.32 -4.15 -10.08
C VAL A 82 5.81 -4.04 -9.90
N PRO A 83 5.24 -2.95 -9.37
CA PRO A 83 3.78 -2.90 -9.22
C PRO A 83 3.08 -2.78 -10.57
N LYS A 84 3.68 -2.13 -11.56
CA LYS A 84 3.07 -1.90 -12.86
C LYS A 84 2.89 -3.18 -13.67
N SER A 85 3.85 -4.08 -13.61
CA SER A 85 3.98 -5.19 -14.56
C SER A 85 3.59 -6.55 -14.02
N GLU A 86 3.21 -6.67 -12.74
CA GLU A 86 2.81 -7.97 -12.21
C GLU A 86 1.51 -8.44 -12.87
N PRO A 87 1.55 -9.54 -13.64
CA PRO A 87 0.38 -9.97 -14.39
C PRO A 87 -0.69 -10.58 -13.49
N VAL A 88 -1.95 -10.42 -13.89
CA VAL A 88 -3.09 -11.10 -13.26
C VAL A 88 -3.19 -12.49 -13.86
N ARG A 89 -2.93 -13.53 -13.07
CA ARG A 89 -2.95 -14.93 -13.47
C ARG A 89 -4.18 -15.69 -12.98
N LYS A 90 -5.01 -15.04 -12.16
CA LYS A 90 -6.17 -15.64 -11.49
C LYS A 90 -5.80 -16.89 -10.68
N MET A 91 -4.65 -16.81 -10.02
CA MET A 91 -4.20 -17.88 -9.14
C MET A 91 -5.04 -17.92 -7.86
N GLN A 92 -5.13 -19.10 -7.27
CA GLN A 92 -5.79 -19.22 -5.98
C GLN A 92 -4.84 -18.76 -4.89
N ARG A 93 -5.32 -17.87 -4.01
CA ARG A 93 -4.68 -17.46 -2.76
C ARG A 93 -3.22 -17.02 -2.93
N ASN A 94 -2.90 -15.84 -2.58
CA ASN A 94 -1.59 -15.40 -2.14
C ASN A 94 -0.37 -16.07 -2.85
N ASN A 95 -0.47 -16.32 -4.14
CA ASN A 95 0.57 -17.02 -4.89
C ASN A 95 1.65 -16.10 -5.45
N ILE A 96 1.50 -14.78 -5.31
CA ILE A 96 2.56 -13.85 -5.64
C ILE A 96 3.54 -13.80 -4.47
N PRO A 97 4.81 -14.15 -4.67
CA PRO A 97 5.81 -13.98 -3.62
C PRO A 97 6.08 -12.50 -3.35
N ASN A 98 6.61 -12.20 -2.18
CA ASN A 98 7.04 -10.84 -1.87
C ASN A 98 8.02 -10.34 -2.91
N ARG A 99 7.78 -9.14 -3.44
CA ARG A 99 8.60 -8.56 -4.50
C ARG A 99 9.43 -7.39 -3.98
N GLY A 100 10.73 -7.48 -4.17
CA GLY A 100 11.61 -6.34 -3.95
C GLY A 100 11.50 -5.32 -5.09
N SER A 101 11.55 -4.06 -4.75
CA SER A 101 11.59 -2.96 -5.70
C SER A 101 13.05 -2.62 -6.01
N ARG A 102 13.65 -3.30 -6.99
CA ARG A 102 15.09 -3.22 -7.24
C ARG A 102 15.53 -1.93 -7.93
N LYS A 103 14.68 -1.34 -8.74
CA LYS A 103 14.97 -0.10 -9.46
C LYS A 103 13.79 0.83 -9.35
N GLY A 104 14.06 2.01 -8.82
CA GLY A 104 12.99 2.97 -8.57
C GLY A 104 12.03 2.43 -7.51
N ASN A 105 12.05 3.03 -6.36
CA ASN A 105 11.10 2.72 -5.28
C ASN A 105 10.12 3.88 -5.09
N ASN A 106 9.90 4.68 -6.13
CA ASN A 106 9.04 5.85 -6.07
C ASN A 106 7.60 5.49 -5.69
N ASP A 107 7.07 4.44 -6.29
CA ASP A 107 5.73 3.97 -5.99
C ASP A 107 5.63 3.42 -4.58
N TYR A 108 6.62 2.65 -4.14
CA TYR A 108 6.71 2.14 -2.78
C TYR A 108 6.74 3.27 -1.76
N LEU A 109 7.58 4.26 -1.98
CA LEU A 109 7.67 5.45 -1.12
C LEU A 109 6.36 6.23 -1.09
N TRP A 110 5.71 6.40 -2.24
CA TRP A 110 4.41 7.06 -2.32
C TRP A 110 3.38 6.41 -1.38
N VAL A 111 3.33 5.08 -1.38
CA VAL A 111 2.41 4.33 -0.52
C VAL A 111 2.82 4.42 0.95
N VAL A 112 4.09 4.24 1.26
CA VAL A 112 4.62 4.29 2.63
C VAL A 112 4.41 5.65 3.28
N GLU A 113 4.73 6.73 2.57
CA GLU A 113 4.56 8.09 3.07
C GLU A 113 3.11 8.45 3.40
N ARG A 114 2.16 7.73 2.78
CA ARG A 114 0.73 7.89 2.99
C ARG A 114 0.11 6.82 3.88
N SER A 115 0.94 5.96 4.46
CA SER A 115 0.49 4.89 5.36
C SER A 115 0.68 5.25 6.83
N THR A 116 1.82 5.85 7.16
CA THR A 116 2.20 6.14 8.53
C THR A 116 3.43 7.06 8.56
N SER A 117 3.82 7.45 9.76
CA SER A 117 5.09 8.11 10.02
C SER A 117 5.72 7.55 11.30
N ARG A 118 7.02 7.79 11.49
CA ARG A 118 7.69 7.40 12.74
C ARG A 118 7.13 8.18 13.93
N ARG A 119 7.06 7.51 15.03
CA ARG A 119 6.69 8.14 16.30
C ARG A 119 7.72 9.17 16.76
#